data_485735fbc710a579cc3c4c5a3b42224a
#
_entry.id   485735fbc710a579cc3c4c5a3b42224a
#
_cell.length_a   1.000
_cell.length_b   1.000
_cell.length_c   1.000
_cell.angle_alpha   90.00
_cell.angle_beta   90.00
_cell.angle_gamma   90.00
#
_symmetry.space_group_name_H-M   'P 1'
#
loop_
_entity.id
_entity.type
_entity.pdbx_description
1 polymer ?
#
loop_
_entity_poly.entity_id
_entity_poly.type
_entity_poly.pdbx_seq_one_letter_code
_entity_poly.pdbx_strand_id
1 'polypeptide(L)'
;GIAADLVAKGAAVEIGKVVDFLPGYQVTVLFTGTKLAQEKPGQMAAFKRAFAKGAADYNAALVDKSLDAAATEAVIAAIHKYVYVDRSAEEASRLIREGAMLISPEARLNRDDVRKQIGWFKAQKLVPDTLDINALLAD
;
A
#
# COMPACT_ATOMS: atom_id res chain seq x y z
N GLY A 1 8.97 9.01 -4.94
CA GLY A 1 7.78 9.81 -5.18
C GLY A 1 7.98 11.29 -4.92
N ILE A 2 6.90 12.06 -4.84
CA ILE A 2 6.93 13.54 -4.71
C ILE A 2 7.85 14.01 -3.57
N ALA A 3 7.79 13.37 -2.41
CA ALA A 3 8.62 13.74 -1.26
C ALA A 3 10.12 13.60 -1.56
N ALA A 4 10.52 12.49 -2.17
CA ALA A 4 11.91 12.25 -2.54
C ALA A 4 12.42 13.29 -3.56
N ASP A 5 11.59 13.65 -4.54
CA ASP A 5 11.92 14.70 -5.52
C ASP A 5 12.09 16.07 -4.88
N LEU A 6 11.24 16.42 -3.90
CA LEU A 6 11.35 17.67 -3.17
C LEU A 6 12.63 17.74 -2.32
N VAL A 7 12.97 16.64 -1.66
CA VAL A 7 14.24 16.53 -0.90
C VAL A 7 15.44 16.62 -1.83
N ALA A 8 15.43 15.90 -2.94
CA ALA A 8 16.52 15.93 -3.92
C ALA A 8 16.75 17.32 -4.53
N LYS A 9 15.70 18.12 -4.66
CA LYS A 9 15.76 19.52 -5.14
C LYS A 9 16.08 20.54 -4.03
N GLY A 10 16.28 20.10 -2.79
CA GLY A 10 16.49 20.99 -1.65
C GLY A 10 15.28 21.83 -1.24
N ALA A 11 14.09 21.49 -1.75
CA ALA A 11 12.85 22.20 -1.46
C ALA A 11 12.15 21.67 -0.17
N ALA A 12 12.60 20.56 0.36
CA ALA A 12 12.12 19.97 1.61
C ALA A 12 13.26 19.25 2.35
N VAL A 13 13.07 19.01 3.63
CA VAL A 13 13.96 18.21 4.47
C VAL A 13 13.15 17.06 5.06
N GLU A 14 13.69 15.84 5.01
CA GLU A 14 13.10 14.70 5.69
C GLU A 14 13.36 14.82 7.20
N ILE A 15 12.31 14.88 8.00
CA ILE A 15 12.38 14.97 9.47
C ILE A 15 12.15 13.61 10.15
N GLY A 16 11.78 12.59 9.41
CA GLY A 16 11.52 11.22 9.87
C GLY A 16 10.48 10.51 9.03
N LYS A 17 10.26 9.25 9.32
CA LYS A 17 9.27 8.42 8.66
C LYS A 17 8.02 8.29 9.52
N VAL A 18 6.84 8.16 8.90
CA VAL A 18 5.57 7.96 9.63
C VAL A 18 5.65 6.78 10.60
N VAL A 19 6.32 5.69 10.22
CA VAL A 19 6.48 4.50 11.04
C VAL A 19 7.26 4.76 12.34
N ASP A 20 8.13 5.76 12.37
CA ASP A 20 8.91 6.12 13.57
C ASP A 20 8.01 6.75 14.65
N PHE A 21 6.92 7.39 14.24
CA PHE A 21 5.97 8.08 15.13
C PHE A 21 4.68 7.28 15.34
N LEU A 22 4.25 6.54 14.33
CA LEU A 22 3.00 5.78 14.31
C LEU A 22 3.27 4.35 13.83
N PRO A 23 3.87 3.50 14.67
CA PRO A 23 4.15 2.12 14.31
C PRO A 23 2.85 1.36 14.02
N GLY A 24 2.82 0.62 12.90
CA GLY A 24 1.64 -0.12 12.47
C GLY A 24 0.55 0.73 11.80
N TYR A 25 0.82 1.99 11.47
CA TYR A 25 -0.11 2.88 10.78
C TYR A 25 -0.54 2.30 9.42
N GLN A 26 -1.86 2.15 9.21
CA GLN A 26 -2.44 1.68 7.95
C GLN A 26 -2.54 2.84 6.97
N VAL A 27 -1.57 2.93 6.06
CA VAL A 27 -1.47 4.04 5.09
C VAL A 27 -2.51 3.93 3.98
N THR A 28 -2.71 2.71 3.46
CA THR A 28 -3.61 2.45 2.34
C THR A 28 -4.48 1.23 2.60
N VAL A 29 -5.64 1.20 2.00
CA VAL A 29 -6.57 0.06 2.08
C VAL A 29 -7.06 -0.32 0.69
N LEU A 30 -7.36 -1.59 0.49
CA LEU A 30 -8.16 -2.05 -0.64
C LEU A 30 -9.63 -1.95 -0.26
N PHE A 31 -10.45 -1.41 -1.16
CA PHE A 31 -11.88 -1.32 -0.96
C PHE A 31 -12.63 -1.74 -2.23
N THR A 32 -13.88 -2.11 -2.06
CA THR A 32 -14.79 -2.44 -3.14
C THR A 32 -16.19 -1.90 -2.86
N GLY A 33 -17.02 -1.81 -3.90
CA GLY A 33 -18.42 -1.44 -3.72
C GLY A 33 -19.20 -2.57 -3.03
N THR A 34 -20.12 -2.21 -2.14
CA THR A 34 -20.96 -3.14 -1.39
C THR A 34 -21.69 -4.14 -2.30
N LYS A 35 -22.26 -3.65 -3.41
CA LYS A 35 -22.93 -4.51 -4.41
C LYS A 35 -22.01 -5.62 -4.93
N LEU A 36 -20.78 -5.28 -5.32
CA LEU A 36 -19.83 -6.26 -5.83
C LEU A 36 -19.43 -7.28 -4.77
N ALA A 37 -19.22 -6.82 -3.53
CA ALA A 37 -18.89 -7.69 -2.40
C ALA A 37 -20.02 -8.72 -2.13
N GLN A 38 -21.26 -8.28 -2.18
CA GLN A 38 -22.43 -9.13 -1.92
C GLN A 38 -22.76 -10.08 -3.08
N GLU A 39 -22.75 -9.58 -4.32
CA GLU A 39 -23.15 -10.37 -5.48
C GLU A 39 -22.08 -11.31 -6.01
N LYS A 40 -20.79 -11.00 -5.74
CA LYS A 40 -19.65 -11.75 -6.30
C LYS A 40 -18.57 -12.11 -5.27
N PRO A 41 -18.94 -12.73 -4.14
CA PRO A 41 -17.98 -13.04 -3.07
C PRO A 41 -16.82 -13.94 -3.54
N GLY A 42 -17.08 -14.85 -4.47
CA GLY A 42 -16.04 -15.71 -5.04
C GLY A 42 -14.97 -14.92 -5.83
N GLN A 43 -15.38 -13.88 -6.54
CA GLN A 43 -14.44 -12.99 -7.23
C GLN A 43 -13.61 -12.16 -6.23
N MET A 44 -14.23 -11.68 -5.16
CA MET A 44 -13.53 -10.96 -4.10
C MET A 44 -12.49 -11.85 -3.41
N ALA A 45 -12.84 -13.09 -3.10
CA ALA A 45 -11.91 -14.05 -2.53
C ALA A 45 -10.73 -14.36 -3.49
N ALA A 46 -11.00 -14.51 -4.79
CA ALA A 46 -9.95 -14.71 -5.78
C ALA A 46 -9.03 -13.48 -5.90
N PHE A 47 -9.60 -12.28 -5.90
CA PHE A 47 -8.83 -11.04 -5.92
C PHE A 47 -7.95 -10.89 -4.67
N LYS A 48 -8.48 -11.15 -3.46
CA LYS A 48 -7.71 -11.15 -2.21
C LYS A 48 -6.50 -12.08 -2.28
N ARG A 49 -6.70 -13.33 -2.78
CA ARG A 49 -5.60 -14.29 -2.94
C ARG A 49 -4.54 -13.81 -3.94
N ALA A 50 -4.97 -13.27 -5.09
CA ALA A 50 -4.05 -12.75 -6.11
C ALA A 50 -3.25 -11.56 -5.57
N PHE A 51 -3.91 -10.63 -4.86
CA PHE A 51 -3.26 -9.50 -4.23
C PHE A 51 -2.26 -9.94 -3.15
N ALA A 52 -2.65 -10.87 -2.26
CA ALA A 52 -1.77 -11.39 -1.22
C ALA A 52 -0.52 -12.05 -1.81
N LYS A 53 -0.67 -12.80 -2.92
CA LYS A 53 0.47 -13.37 -3.64
C LYS A 53 1.37 -12.28 -4.23
N GLY A 54 0.80 -11.29 -4.91
CA GLY A 54 1.57 -10.17 -5.46
C GLY A 54 2.31 -9.37 -4.38
N ALA A 55 1.68 -9.15 -3.21
CA ALA A 55 2.30 -8.52 -2.06
C ALA A 55 3.47 -9.33 -1.51
N ALA A 56 3.36 -10.67 -1.46
CA ALA A 56 4.45 -11.54 -1.05
C ALA A 56 5.63 -11.48 -2.02
N ASP A 57 5.37 -11.58 -3.33
CA ASP A 57 6.40 -11.49 -4.37
C ASP A 57 7.10 -10.10 -4.31
N TYR A 58 6.33 -9.03 -4.15
CA TYR A 58 6.83 -7.67 -4.00
C TYR A 58 7.72 -7.51 -2.75
N ASN A 59 7.24 -7.95 -1.58
CA ASN A 59 8.03 -7.85 -0.34
C ASN A 59 9.32 -8.65 -0.45
N ALA A 60 9.27 -9.87 -0.95
CA ALA A 60 10.45 -10.71 -1.14
C ALA A 60 11.48 -10.06 -2.07
N ALA A 61 11.03 -9.41 -3.15
CA ALA A 61 11.92 -8.74 -4.10
C ALA A 61 12.52 -7.43 -3.57
N LEU A 62 11.71 -6.56 -2.97
CA LEU A 62 12.04 -5.15 -2.77
C LEU A 62 12.26 -4.77 -1.31
N VAL A 63 11.64 -5.48 -0.37
CA VAL A 63 11.72 -5.18 1.07
C VAL A 63 12.71 -6.13 1.75
N ASP A 64 12.44 -7.43 1.68
CA ASP A 64 13.26 -8.48 2.31
C ASP A 64 14.53 -8.77 1.52
N LYS A 65 14.51 -8.46 0.21
CA LYS A 65 15.61 -8.71 -0.73
C LYS A 65 16.07 -10.17 -0.71
N SER A 66 15.11 -11.08 -0.61
CA SER A 66 15.33 -12.53 -0.49
C SER A 66 15.33 -13.25 -1.83
N LEU A 67 14.92 -12.58 -2.93
CA LEU A 67 14.97 -13.12 -4.28
C LEU A 67 16.34 -12.86 -4.93
N ASP A 68 16.69 -13.72 -5.90
CA ASP A 68 17.84 -13.46 -6.76
C ASP A 68 17.59 -12.25 -7.70
N ALA A 69 18.65 -11.83 -8.40
CA ALA A 69 18.59 -10.66 -9.26
C ALA A 69 17.58 -10.83 -10.40
N ALA A 70 17.52 -11.99 -11.03
CA ALA A 70 16.64 -12.23 -12.17
C ALA A 70 15.16 -12.22 -11.75
N ALA A 71 14.82 -12.87 -10.63
CA ALA A 71 13.49 -12.86 -10.07
C ALA A 71 13.07 -11.45 -9.62
N THR A 72 13.98 -10.70 -9.00
CA THR A 72 13.75 -9.31 -8.59
C THR A 72 13.45 -8.42 -9.81
N GLU A 73 14.23 -8.53 -10.88
CA GLU A 73 13.98 -7.76 -12.11
C GLU A 73 12.64 -8.15 -12.77
N ALA A 74 12.24 -9.41 -12.71
CA ALA A 74 10.93 -9.83 -13.21
C ALA A 74 9.78 -9.17 -12.44
N VAL A 75 9.88 -9.04 -11.12
CA VAL A 75 8.90 -8.31 -10.29
C VAL A 75 8.87 -6.83 -10.67
N ILE A 76 10.02 -6.19 -10.80
CA ILE A 76 10.13 -4.77 -11.18
C ILE A 76 9.52 -4.54 -12.57
N ALA A 77 9.83 -5.40 -13.53
CA ALA A 77 9.27 -5.32 -14.88
C ALA A 77 7.74 -5.47 -14.88
N ALA A 78 7.19 -6.33 -14.01
CA ALA A 78 5.75 -6.47 -13.86
C ALA A 78 5.10 -5.20 -13.28
N ILE A 79 5.75 -4.55 -12.31
CA ILE A 79 5.30 -3.27 -11.72
C ILE A 79 5.37 -2.16 -12.77
N HIS A 80 6.49 -2.07 -13.51
CA HIS A 80 6.71 -1.02 -14.52
C HIS A 80 5.64 -1.00 -15.61
N LYS A 81 4.98 -2.12 -15.89
CA LYS A 81 3.84 -2.14 -16.84
C LYS A 81 2.70 -1.20 -16.47
N TYR A 82 2.59 -0.81 -15.20
CA TYR A 82 1.49 -0.01 -14.66
C TYR A 82 1.94 1.24 -13.91
N VAL A 83 3.21 1.29 -13.51
CA VAL A 83 3.77 2.37 -12.68
C VAL A 83 4.99 2.93 -13.39
N TYR A 84 5.08 4.25 -13.49
CA TYR A 84 6.17 4.96 -14.20
C TYR A 84 6.28 4.58 -15.67
N VAL A 85 5.14 4.34 -16.34
CA VAL A 85 5.07 3.89 -17.73
C VAL A 85 5.68 4.87 -18.74
N ASP A 86 5.82 6.14 -18.36
CA ASP A 86 6.42 7.24 -19.10
C ASP A 86 7.94 7.36 -18.90
N ARG A 87 8.54 6.50 -18.06
CA ARG A 87 9.97 6.48 -17.75
C ARG A 87 10.69 5.35 -18.45
N SER A 88 12.01 5.51 -18.61
CA SER A 88 12.84 4.40 -19.06
C SER A 88 12.81 3.25 -18.04
N ALA A 89 13.08 2.02 -18.50
CA ALA A 89 13.12 0.86 -17.60
C ALA A 89 14.14 1.03 -16.47
N GLU A 90 15.28 1.66 -16.74
CA GLU A 90 16.32 1.93 -15.75
C GLU A 90 15.84 2.94 -14.71
N GLU A 91 15.24 4.06 -15.14
CA GLU A 91 14.70 5.07 -14.21
C GLU A 91 13.54 4.51 -13.39
N ALA A 92 12.63 3.77 -14.03
CA ALA A 92 11.52 3.11 -13.33
C ALA A 92 12.01 2.10 -12.29
N SER A 93 13.00 1.26 -12.64
CA SER A 93 13.61 0.31 -11.69
C SER A 93 14.18 1.02 -10.46
N ARG A 94 14.92 2.11 -10.66
CA ARG A 94 15.45 2.92 -9.56
C ARG A 94 14.34 3.47 -8.68
N LEU A 95 13.33 4.12 -9.26
CA LEU A 95 12.21 4.72 -8.52
C LEU A 95 11.37 3.69 -7.76
N ILE A 96 11.14 2.51 -8.36
CA ILE A 96 10.41 1.40 -7.72
C ILE A 96 11.18 0.90 -6.49
N ARG A 97 12.50 0.74 -6.59
CA ARG A 97 13.34 0.29 -5.48
C ARG A 97 13.43 1.33 -4.36
N GLU A 98 13.63 2.59 -4.70
CA GLU A 98 13.73 3.69 -3.73
C GLU A 98 12.41 3.95 -3.01
N GLY A 99 11.28 3.77 -3.71
CA GLY A 99 9.94 3.95 -3.16
C GLY A 99 9.37 2.70 -2.46
N ALA A 100 10.14 1.62 -2.36
CA ALA A 100 9.63 0.38 -1.79
C ALA A 100 9.33 0.51 -0.30
N MET A 101 8.11 0.10 0.08
CA MET A 101 7.63 0.04 1.46
C MET A 101 6.99 -1.32 1.70
N LEU A 102 7.05 -1.79 2.95
CA LEU A 102 6.40 -3.05 3.32
C LEU A 102 4.90 -3.01 3.01
N ILE A 103 4.45 -3.99 2.24
CA ILE A 103 3.02 -4.28 2.08
C ILE A 103 2.65 -5.28 3.17
N SER A 104 1.54 -5.02 3.87
CA SER A 104 1.08 -5.90 4.96
C SER A 104 1.03 -7.36 4.51
N PRO A 105 1.70 -8.28 5.22
CA PRO A 105 1.72 -9.69 4.87
C PRO A 105 0.29 -10.25 4.72
N GLU A 106 0.10 -11.15 3.75
CA GLU A 106 -1.21 -11.73 3.42
C GLU A 106 -2.30 -10.68 3.11
N ALA A 107 -1.90 -9.44 2.79
CA ALA A 107 -2.80 -8.31 2.58
C ALA A 107 -3.73 -8.05 3.80
N ARG A 108 -3.23 -8.29 5.00
CA ARG A 108 -4.00 -8.08 6.23
C ARG A 108 -4.25 -6.60 6.47
N LEU A 109 -5.49 -6.28 6.77
CA LEU A 109 -5.88 -4.96 7.23
C LEU A 109 -5.59 -4.83 8.74
N ASN A 110 -4.90 -3.76 9.15
CA ASN A 110 -4.77 -3.40 10.56
C ASN A 110 -6.07 -2.72 11.03
N ARG A 111 -7.07 -3.54 11.39
CA ARG A 111 -8.42 -3.09 11.77
C ARG A 111 -8.41 -2.15 12.97
N ASP A 112 -7.53 -2.39 13.93
CA ASP A 112 -7.46 -1.57 15.15
C ASP A 112 -6.91 -0.19 14.86
N ASP A 113 -5.91 -0.10 13.97
CA ASP A 113 -5.40 1.18 13.54
C ASP A 113 -6.43 1.96 12.71
N VAL A 114 -7.15 1.29 11.79
CA VAL A 114 -8.24 1.93 11.03
C VAL A 114 -9.32 2.47 11.96
N ARG A 115 -9.69 1.74 13.02
CA ARG A 115 -10.64 2.23 14.03
C ARG A 115 -10.10 3.47 14.77
N LYS A 116 -8.82 3.48 15.13
CA LYS A 116 -8.17 4.64 15.76
C LYS A 116 -8.19 5.85 14.83
N GLN A 117 -7.85 5.66 13.56
CA GLN A 117 -7.89 6.73 12.56
C GLN A 117 -9.29 7.32 12.41
N ILE A 118 -10.33 6.49 12.31
CA ILE A 118 -11.72 6.96 12.24
C ILE A 118 -12.13 7.70 13.52
N GLY A 119 -11.72 7.23 14.69
CA GLY A 119 -11.93 7.95 15.95
C GLY A 119 -11.33 9.35 15.92
N TRP A 120 -10.11 9.48 15.41
CA TRP A 120 -9.47 10.77 15.23
C TRP A 120 -10.20 11.64 14.19
N PHE A 121 -10.59 11.09 13.03
CA PHE A 121 -11.34 11.82 12.01
C PHE A 121 -12.67 12.34 12.55
N LYS A 122 -13.40 11.56 13.37
CA LYS A 122 -14.62 12.00 14.05
C LYS A 122 -14.34 13.16 15.00
N ALA A 123 -13.30 13.05 15.84
CA ALA A 123 -12.91 14.11 16.78
C ALA A 123 -12.56 15.42 16.06
N GLN A 124 -11.97 15.34 14.85
CA GLN A 124 -11.66 16.50 14.02
C GLN A 124 -12.86 16.94 13.13
N LYS A 125 -14.02 16.29 13.25
CA LYS A 125 -15.21 16.57 12.42
C LYS A 125 -14.99 16.42 10.91
N LEU A 126 -14.04 15.58 10.51
CA LEU A 126 -13.74 15.27 9.11
C LEU A 126 -14.66 14.20 8.53
N VAL A 127 -15.30 13.42 9.38
CA VAL A 127 -16.34 12.45 9.04
C VAL A 127 -17.50 12.55 10.04
N PRO A 128 -18.74 12.17 9.66
CA PRO A 128 -19.88 12.19 10.56
C PRO A 128 -19.68 11.27 11.77
N ASP A 129 -20.15 11.69 12.94
CA ASP A 129 -20.12 10.88 14.18
C ASP A 129 -20.90 9.55 14.00
N THR A 130 -21.92 9.56 13.13
CA THR A 130 -22.77 8.39 12.80
C THR A 130 -22.07 7.33 11.93
N LEU A 131 -20.87 7.60 11.38
CA LEU A 131 -20.15 6.63 10.57
C LEU A 131 -19.83 5.38 11.39
N ASP A 132 -20.40 4.23 10.99
CA ASP A 132 -20.07 2.93 11.57
C ASP A 132 -18.95 2.28 10.74
N ILE A 133 -17.73 2.31 11.29
CA ILE A 133 -16.58 1.70 10.63
C ILE A 133 -16.71 0.17 10.55
N ASN A 134 -17.38 -0.48 11.49
CA ASN A 134 -17.50 -1.93 11.47
C ASN A 134 -18.37 -2.43 10.31
N ALA A 135 -19.34 -1.60 9.88
CA ALA A 135 -20.13 -1.89 8.67
C ALA A 135 -19.31 -1.82 7.37
N LEU A 136 -18.15 -1.14 7.39
CA LEU A 136 -17.25 -0.99 6.24
C LEU A 136 -16.11 -2.02 6.21
N LEU A 137 -15.79 -2.63 7.35
CA LEU A 137 -14.71 -3.61 7.45
C LEU A 137 -15.23 -4.99 7.01
N ALA A 138 -14.80 -5.43 5.82
CA ALA A 138 -15.04 -6.79 5.37
C ALA A 138 -14.23 -7.82 6.19
N ASP A 139 -14.73 -9.04 6.26
CA ASP A 139 -14.05 -10.19 6.87
C ASP A 139 -12.93 -10.73 5.98
#